data_0311b137d305c427f2d7cb368447a904
#
_entry.id   0311b137d305c427f2d7cb368447a904
#
_cell.length_a   1.000
_cell.length_b   1.000
_cell.length_c   1.000
_cell.angle_alpha   90.00
_cell.angle_beta   90.00
_cell.angle_gamma   90.00
#
_symmetry.space_group_name_H-M   'P 1'
#
loop_
_entity.id
_entity.type
_entity.pdbx_description
1 polymer ?
#
loop_
_entity_poly.entity_id
_entity_poly.type
_entity_poly.pdbx_seq_one_letter_code
_entity_poly.pdbx_strand_id
1 'polypeptide(L)'
;KLSLLGILTVHNFDTARMTANVSAASAGDVLLVFSEHGNHPALCKISRYFRERRGQVISVTRHTANPLRTLADIALLVSAHDEQPYIQPLLYQSALQHLLDGIFVRLCESDDSRHAQLVANLDRIQQMLEP
;
A
#
# COMPACT_ATOMS: atom_id res chain seq x y z
N LYS A 1 -3.64 10.07 2.61
CA LYS A 1 -2.74 10.32 3.76
C LYS A 1 -1.27 10.42 3.35
N LEU A 2 -0.73 9.50 2.54
CA LEU A 2 0.67 9.54 2.10
C LEU A 2 1.02 10.82 1.34
N SER A 3 0.10 11.33 0.53
CA SER A 3 0.28 12.58 -0.21
C SER A 3 0.50 13.79 0.71
N LEU A 4 -0.07 13.77 1.92
CA LEU A 4 0.15 14.82 2.93
C LEU A 4 1.59 14.85 3.46
N LEU A 5 2.31 13.74 3.33
CA LEU A 5 3.72 13.63 3.69
C LEU A 5 4.67 13.98 2.52
N GLY A 6 4.14 14.47 1.40
CA GLY A 6 4.92 14.77 0.22
C GLY A 6 5.33 13.54 -0.60
N ILE A 7 4.69 12.38 -0.35
CA ILE A 7 4.93 11.15 -1.10
C ILE A 7 3.98 11.11 -2.30
N LEU A 8 4.53 11.07 -3.51
CA LEU A 8 3.71 10.87 -4.71
C LEU A 8 3.13 9.47 -4.70
N THR A 9 1.80 9.40 -4.69
CA THR A 9 1.07 8.14 -4.62
C THR A 9 0.16 8.01 -5.83
N VAL A 10 0.29 6.88 -6.54
CA VAL A 10 -0.59 6.51 -7.67
C VAL A 10 -1.37 5.28 -7.25
N HIS A 11 -2.69 5.34 -7.39
CA HIS A 11 -3.59 4.28 -6.95
C HIS A 11 -4.43 3.77 -8.10
N ASN A 12 -4.50 2.45 -8.25
CA ASN A 12 -5.24 1.80 -9.34
C ASN A 12 -5.96 0.54 -8.90
N PHE A 13 -7.14 0.33 -9.48
CA PHE A 13 -7.89 -0.92 -9.41
C PHE A 13 -7.94 -1.66 -10.74
N ASP A 14 -7.71 -0.96 -11.84
CA ASP A 14 -7.78 -1.50 -13.20
C ASP A 14 -6.42 -2.10 -13.58
N THR A 15 -6.42 -3.35 -14.02
CA THR A 15 -5.22 -4.09 -14.43
C THR A 15 -4.46 -3.40 -15.57
N ALA A 16 -5.16 -2.81 -16.54
CA ALA A 16 -4.53 -2.10 -17.64
C ALA A 16 -3.78 -0.84 -17.16
N ARG A 17 -4.38 -0.07 -16.25
CA ARG A 17 -3.74 1.08 -15.63
C ARG A 17 -2.58 0.69 -14.71
N MET A 18 -2.74 -0.38 -13.96
CA MET A 18 -1.65 -0.95 -13.14
C MET A 18 -0.44 -1.27 -14.01
N THR A 19 -0.65 -1.96 -15.13
CA THR A 19 0.41 -2.32 -16.06
C THR A 19 1.10 -1.09 -16.63
N ALA A 20 0.34 -0.08 -17.07
CA ALA A 20 0.89 1.16 -17.59
C ALA A 20 1.74 1.91 -16.55
N ASN A 21 1.25 2.04 -15.33
CA ASN A 21 1.99 2.71 -14.25
C ASN A 21 3.26 1.96 -13.85
N VAL A 22 3.20 0.64 -13.78
CA VAL A 22 4.37 -0.19 -13.48
C VAL A 22 5.41 -0.10 -14.59
N SER A 23 4.98 -0.01 -15.84
CA SER A 23 5.88 0.18 -16.98
C SER A 23 6.61 1.53 -16.95
N ALA A 24 5.97 2.55 -16.40
CA ALA A 24 6.54 3.89 -16.25
C ALA A 24 7.38 4.06 -14.96
N ALA A 25 7.39 3.07 -14.08
CA ALA A 25 8.11 3.14 -12.82
C ALA A 25 9.63 3.14 -13.02
N SER A 26 10.32 3.84 -12.12
CA SER A 26 11.77 3.95 -12.09
C SER A 26 12.36 3.04 -11.02
N ALA A 27 13.66 2.75 -11.13
CA ALA A 27 14.39 2.05 -10.08
C ALA A 27 14.30 2.83 -8.76
N GLY A 28 14.02 2.11 -7.66
CA GLY A 28 13.82 2.71 -6.35
C GLY A 28 12.37 3.07 -6.02
N ASP A 29 11.45 2.99 -6.97
CA ASP A 29 10.03 3.11 -6.69
C ASP A 29 9.52 1.92 -5.87
N VAL A 30 8.43 2.12 -5.16
CA VAL A 30 7.81 1.11 -4.29
C VAL A 30 6.43 0.75 -4.83
N LEU A 31 6.19 -0.53 -5.00
CA LEU A 31 4.88 -1.09 -5.30
C LEU A 31 4.29 -1.67 -4.01
N LEU A 32 3.20 -1.09 -3.55
CA LEU A 32 2.44 -1.59 -2.42
C LEU A 32 1.21 -2.34 -2.96
N VAL A 33 1.16 -3.65 -2.72
CA VAL A 33 0.14 -4.54 -3.29
C VAL A 33 -0.71 -5.13 -2.19
N PHE A 34 -2.02 -4.98 -2.33
CA PHE A 34 -3.01 -5.52 -1.41
C PHE A 34 -3.76 -6.68 -2.06
N SER A 35 -3.74 -7.82 -1.42
CA SER A 35 -4.53 -8.99 -1.85
C SER A 35 -4.82 -9.87 -0.66
N GLU A 36 -6.08 -10.09 -0.35
CA GLU A 36 -6.47 -10.89 0.81
C GLU A 36 -5.81 -12.28 0.79
N HIS A 37 -5.92 -13.00 -0.30
CA HIS A 37 -5.40 -14.37 -0.43
C HIS A 37 -4.03 -14.45 -1.09
N GLY A 38 -3.55 -13.37 -1.70
CA GLY A 38 -2.23 -13.29 -2.33
C GLY A 38 -2.00 -14.20 -3.53
N ASN A 39 -3.06 -14.67 -4.16
CA ASN A 39 -3.01 -15.62 -5.28
C ASN A 39 -3.57 -15.09 -6.60
N HIS A 40 -3.86 -13.80 -6.69
CA HIS A 40 -4.38 -13.18 -7.91
C HIS A 40 -3.30 -13.17 -9.01
N PRO A 41 -3.50 -13.85 -10.14
CA PRO A 41 -2.44 -14.03 -11.16
C PRO A 41 -1.91 -12.71 -11.72
N ALA A 42 -2.79 -11.76 -11.99
CA ALA A 42 -2.39 -10.46 -12.54
C ALA A 42 -1.53 -9.66 -11.55
N LEU A 43 -1.87 -9.66 -10.27
CA LEU A 43 -1.09 -8.99 -9.25
C LEU A 43 0.27 -9.64 -9.03
N CYS A 44 0.35 -10.95 -9.08
CA CYS A 44 1.62 -11.68 -9.01
C CYS A 44 2.52 -11.36 -10.22
N LYS A 45 1.93 -11.31 -11.42
CA LYS A 45 2.67 -11.00 -12.64
C LYS A 45 3.20 -9.56 -12.64
N ILE A 46 2.37 -8.60 -12.27
CA ILE A 46 2.75 -7.19 -12.15
C ILE A 46 3.85 -7.01 -11.10
N SER A 47 3.72 -7.66 -9.96
CA SER A 47 4.72 -7.58 -8.89
C SER A 47 6.07 -8.16 -9.31
N ARG A 48 6.07 -9.27 -10.02
CA ARG A 48 7.30 -9.87 -10.58
C ARG A 48 7.96 -8.93 -11.56
N TYR A 49 7.20 -8.39 -12.49
CA TYR A 49 7.69 -7.43 -13.48
C TYR A 49 8.29 -6.18 -12.83
N PHE A 50 7.62 -5.63 -11.82
CA PHE A 50 8.10 -4.47 -11.07
C PHE A 50 9.43 -4.75 -10.38
N ARG A 51 9.56 -5.91 -9.76
CA ARG A 51 10.78 -6.35 -9.09
C ARG A 51 11.94 -6.54 -10.07
N GLU A 52 11.68 -7.10 -11.24
CA GLU A 52 12.67 -7.25 -12.31
C GLU A 52 13.21 -5.90 -12.79
N ARG A 53 12.43 -4.85 -12.70
CA ARG A 53 12.82 -3.47 -13.02
C ARG A 53 13.49 -2.74 -11.85
N ARG A 54 13.97 -3.46 -10.85
CA ARG A 54 14.64 -2.95 -9.64
C ARG A 54 13.75 -2.08 -8.74
N GLY A 55 12.44 -2.25 -8.81
CA GLY A 55 11.49 -1.71 -7.84
C GLY A 55 11.42 -2.61 -6.62
N GLN A 56 10.99 -2.05 -5.49
CA GLN A 56 10.69 -2.81 -4.28
C GLN A 56 9.22 -3.14 -4.21
N VAL A 57 8.89 -4.36 -3.87
CA VAL A 57 7.51 -4.83 -3.71
C VAL A 57 7.23 -5.09 -2.24
N ILE A 58 6.21 -4.42 -1.74
CA ILE A 58 5.65 -4.65 -0.41
C ILE A 58 4.26 -5.26 -0.60
N SER A 59 4.07 -6.48 -0.14
CA SER A 59 2.76 -7.13 -0.20
C SER A 59 2.05 -7.06 1.14
N VAL A 60 0.74 -6.95 1.09
CA VAL A 60 -0.13 -7.06 2.26
C VAL A 60 -1.16 -8.14 1.99
N THR A 61 -1.03 -9.26 2.65
CA THR A 61 -1.89 -10.42 2.51
C THR A 61 -2.31 -10.97 3.86
N ARG A 62 -3.21 -11.93 3.84
CA ARG A 62 -3.50 -12.72 5.04
C ARG A 62 -2.29 -13.56 5.44
N HIS A 63 -2.33 -14.05 6.68
CA HIS A 63 -1.27 -14.85 7.31
C HIS A 63 -1.24 -16.29 6.77
N THR A 64 -1.27 -16.46 5.47
CA THR A 64 -1.18 -17.76 4.81
C THR A 64 0.01 -17.79 3.86
N ALA A 65 0.52 -18.96 3.56
CA ALA A 65 1.48 -19.12 2.48
C ALA A 65 0.78 -18.81 1.15
N ASN A 66 1.33 -17.90 0.36
CA ASN A 66 0.76 -17.52 -0.92
C ASN A 66 1.83 -16.97 -1.87
N PRO A 67 1.58 -16.99 -3.19
CA PRO A 67 2.56 -16.57 -4.19
C PRO A 67 3.00 -15.11 -4.05
N LEU A 68 2.09 -14.19 -3.76
CA LEU A 68 2.40 -12.77 -3.64
C LEU A 68 3.34 -12.50 -2.46
N ARG A 69 3.10 -13.16 -1.34
CA ARG A 69 3.98 -13.12 -0.17
C ARG A 69 5.39 -13.57 -0.50
N THR A 70 5.52 -14.63 -1.29
CA THR A 70 6.83 -15.17 -1.70
C THR A 70 7.56 -14.25 -2.66
N LEU A 71 6.82 -13.55 -3.54
CA LEU A 71 7.38 -12.61 -4.52
C LEU A 71 7.82 -11.28 -3.92
N ALA A 72 7.27 -10.89 -2.78
CA ALA A 72 7.52 -9.58 -2.18
C ALA A 72 8.90 -9.48 -1.55
N ASP A 73 9.49 -8.29 -1.59
CA ASP A 73 10.70 -7.98 -0.83
C ASP A 73 10.37 -7.82 0.65
N ILE A 74 9.21 -7.24 0.95
CA ILE A 74 8.65 -7.13 2.30
C ILE A 74 7.22 -7.65 2.27
N ALA A 75 6.93 -8.62 3.12
CA ALA A 75 5.58 -9.17 3.26
C ALA A 75 4.98 -8.73 4.61
N LEU A 76 3.96 -7.91 4.54
CA LEU A 76 3.14 -7.53 5.69
C LEU A 76 1.94 -8.47 5.76
N LEU A 77 1.66 -8.97 6.93
CA LEU A 77 0.64 -9.98 7.14
C LEU A 77 -0.48 -9.43 8.01
N VAL A 78 -1.71 -9.64 7.56
CA VAL A 78 -2.90 -9.24 8.27
C VAL A 78 -3.59 -10.49 8.80
N SER A 79 -3.80 -10.55 10.10
CA SER A 79 -4.57 -11.61 10.73
C SER A 79 -6.05 -11.24 10.68
N ALA A 80 -6.82 -12.01 9.94
CA ALA A 80 -8.27 -11.85 9.86
C ALA A 80 -8.87 -13.25 9.71
N HIS A 81 -9.32 -13.81 10.82
CA HIS A 81 -9.94 -15.13 10.84
C HIS A 81 -11.31 -15.05 11.50
N ASP A 82 -12.29 -15.63 10.84
CA ASP A 82 -13.61 -15.89 11.38
C ASP A 82 -14.14 -17.19 10.77
N GLU A 83 -14.96 -17.91 11.51
CA GLU A 83 -15.61 -19.14 11.03
C GLU A 83 -16.64 -18.84 9.95
N GLN A 84 -17.16 -17.62 9.90
CA GLN A 84 -18.17 -17.20 8.94
C GLN A 84 -17.51 -16.54 7.71
N PRO A 85 -17.61 -17.17 6.52
CA PRO A 85 -16.89 -16.69 5.33
C PRO A 85 -17.24 -15.26 4.88
N TYR A 86 -18.45 -14.79 5.20
CA TYR A 86 -18.87 -13.43 4.82
C TYR A 86 -18.36 -12.34 5.77
N ILE A 87 -17.96 -12.69 6.98
CA ILE A 87 -17.39 -11.75 7.95
C ILE A 87 -15.88 -11.58 7.70
N GLN A 88 -15.22 -12.62 7.29
CA GLN A 88 -13.77 -12.64 7.10
C GLN A 88 -13.23 -11.53 6.18
N PRO A 89 -13.84 -11.23 5.01
CA PRO A 89 -13.38 -10.11 4.18
C PRO A 89 -13.50 -8.74 4.88
N LEU A 90 -14.55 -8.57 5.70
CA LEU A 90 -14.73 -7.33 6.46
C LEU A 90 -13.65 -7.16 7.54
N LEU A 91 -13.29 -8.24 8.22
CA LEU A 91 -12.21 -8.23 9.20
C LEU A 91 -10.87 -7.95 8.52
N TYR A 92 -10.63 -8.51 7.35
CA TYR A 92 -9.42 -8.22 6.58
C TYR A 92 -9.32 -6.73 6.26
N GLN A 93 -10.39 -6.10 5.77
CA GLN A 93 -10.38 -4.68 5.45
C GLN A 93 -10.16 -3.78 6.67
N SER A 94 -10.78 -4.11 7.81
CA SER A 94 -10.58 -3.38 9.05
C SER A 94 -9.15 -3.49 9.55
N ALA A 95 -8.58 -4.68 9.53
CA ALA A 95 -7.19 -4.91 9.92
C ALA A 95 -6.21 -4.25 8.96
N LEU A 96 -6.49 -4.26 7.65
CA LEU A 96 -5.72 -3.56 6.64
C LEU A 96 -5.71 -2.05 6.88
N GLN A 97 -6.86 -1.45 7.16
CA GLN A 97 -6.96 -0.02 7.46
C GLN A 97 -6.14 0.34 8.71
N HIS A 98 -6.22 -0.48 9.73
CA HIS A 98 -5.43 -0.30 10.96
C HIS A 98 -3.91 -0.37 10.68
N LEU A 99 -3.48 -1.33 9.87
CA LEU A 99 -2.09 -1.46 9.45
C LEU A 99 -1.61 -0.23 8.68
N LEU A 100 -2.41 0.26 7.73
CA LEU A 100 -2.09 1.44 6.94
C LEU A 100 -2.01 2.70 7.79
N ASP A 101 -2.90 2.86 8.74
CA ASP A 101 -2.88 3.97 9.69
C ASP A 101 -1.62 3.91 10.58
N GLY A 102 -1.23 2.71 11.02
CA GLY A 102 0.00 2.49 11.76
C GLY A 102 1.26 2.84 10.95
N ILE A 103 1.32 2.46 9.69
CA ILE A 103 2.40 2.83 8.78
C ILE A 103 2.46 4.34 8.60
N PHE A 104 1.33 5.00 8.39
CA PHE A 104 1.25 6.45 8.27
C PHE A 104 1.80 7.17 9.51
N VAL A 105 1.40 6.74 10.70
CA VAL A 105 1.90 7.29 11.97
C VAL A 105 3.41 7.10 12.09
N ARG A 106 3.92 5.92 11.76
CA ARG A 106 5.36 5.65 11.77
C ARG A 106 6.13 6.54 10.81
N LEU A 107 5.60 6.79 9.63
CA LEU A 107 6.20 7.70 8.66
C LEU A 107 6.22 9.14 9.17
N CYS A 108 5.18 9.59 9.87
CA CYS A 108 5.15 10.90 10.51
C CYS A 108 6.24 11.05 11.58
N GLU A 109 6.50 10.00 12.34
CA GLU A 109 7.46 10.01 13.46
C GLU A 109 8.90 9.79 13.01
N SER A 110 9.12 9.18 11.85
CA SER A 110 10.45 8.75 11.40
C SER A 110 11.36 9.87 10.90
N ASP A 111 10.80 11.03 10.56
CA ASP A 111 11.53 12.13 9.94
C ASP A 111 10.84 13.45 10.26
N ASP A 112 11.57 14.37 10.88
CA ASP A 112 11.07 15.71 11.22
C ASP A 112 10.63 16.50 9.98
N SER A 113 11.26 16.29 8.84
CA SER A 113 10.87 16.94 7.58
C SER A 113 9.50 16.45 7.08
N ARG A 114 9.17 15.18 7.26
CA ARG A 114 7.85 14.63 6.93
C ARG A 114 6.77 15.15 7.85
N HIS A 115 7.07 15.27 9.14
CA HIS A 115 6.15 15.88 10.11
C HIS A 115 5.88 17.34 9.75
N ALA A 116 6.91 18.13 9.45
CA ALA A 116 6.77 19.51 9.02
C ALA A 116 5.95 19.62 7.71
N GLN A 117 6.17 18.70 6.76
CA GLN A 117 5.41 18.63 5.51
C GLN A 117 3.91 18.33 5.77
N LEU A 118 3.61 17.43 6.68
CA LEU A 118 2.26 17.12 7.09
C LEU A 118 1.56 18.35 7.68
N VAL A 119 2.19 19.02 8.63
CA VAL A 119 1.64 20.24 9.27
C VAL A 119 1.40 21.32 8.23
N ALA A 120 2.37 21.60 7.36
CA ALA A 120 2.24 22.60 6.31
C ALA A 120 1.08 22.28 5.33
N ASN A 121 0.89 21.01 4.97
CA ASN A 121 -0.20 20.60 4.08
C ASN A 121 -1.57 20.72 4.76
N LEU A 122 -1.67 20.37 6.04
CA LEU A 122 -2.91 20.50 6.80
C LEU A 122 -3.30 21.98 6.97
N ASP A 123 -2.34 22.85 7.29
CA ASP A 123 -2.57 24.29 7.40
C ASP A 123 -3.06 24.89 6.07
N ARG A 124 -2.45 24.47 4.96
CA ARG A 124 -2.87 24.90 3.62
C ARG A 124 -4.29 24.47 3.30
N ILE A 125 -4.65 23.23 3.62
CA ILE A 125 -6.02 22.72 3.42
C ILE A 125 -7.00 23.51 4.27
N GLN A 126 -6.68 23.79 5.51
CA GLN A 126 -7.52 24.58 6.39
C GLN A 126 -7.76 25.99 5.82
N GLN A 127 -6.71 26.68 5.39
CA GLN A 127 -6.81 28.00 4.75
C GLN A 127 -7.65 27.99 3.49
N MET A 128 -7.59 26.93 2.69
CA MET A 128 -8.41 26.78 1.48
C MET A 128 -9.90 26.57 1.79
N LEU A 129 -10.22 26.00 2.95
CA LEU A 129 -11.60 25.72 3.36
C LEU A 129 -12.23 26.84 4.20
N GLU A 130 -11.45 27.77 4.68
CA GLU A 130 -11.97 28.95 5.38
C GLU A 130 -12.64 29.91 4.39
N PRO A 131 -13.86 30.42 4.73
CA PRO A 131 -14.59 31.36 3.87
C PRO A 131 -13.90 32.73 3.78
#